data_d671f8e4394764e8f5ffda8c36235226
#
_entry.id   d671f8e4394764e8f5ffda8c36235226
#
_cell.length_a   1.000
_cell.length_b   1.000
_cell.length_c   1.000
_cell.angle_alpha   90.00
_cell.angle_beta   90.00
_cell.angle_gamma   90.00
#
_symmetry.space_group_name_H-M   'P 1'
#
loop_
_entity.id
_entity.type
_entity.pdbx_description
1 polymer ?
#
loop_
_entity_poly.entity_id
_entity_poly.type
_entity_poly.pdbx_seq_one_letter_code
_entity_poly.pdbx_strand_id
1 'polypeptide(L)'
;LWRVYWKGWLELRPNVWSDYLIELGKVKDEFKHNQGYLDAIGGKTNIDCFNQWVIELKENNYLHNHTRMWFASIWIFTLELPWQLGAEFFMQHLYDRDAASNTLGWRWVAGVQTQGKHYLASEWNINKFTNNRFQNIKLNENAKPILSDKIYSVTSRNFDNLNILEDKALLIFENNLSFEISDFKDIKFKKIILVSSNNENRPIKISEKLLNFKIELLEDQKIRLKEKAINCEIINISELKNIDEEIYALYPSIGENLDFINSNKLRNI
;
A
#
# COMPACT_ATOMS: atom_id res chain seq x y z
N LEU A 1 -15.11 -2.87 5.10
CA LEU A 1 -15.13 -2.27 6.45
C LEU A 1 -13.70 -2.02 6.98
N TRP A 2 -12.84 -3.05 7.05
CA TRP A 2 -11.47 -2.92 7.60
C TRP A 2 -10.59 -1.91 6.85
N ARG A 3 -10.67 -1.81 5.52
CA ARG A 3 -9.92 -0.81 4.75
C ARG A 3 -10.26 0.61 5.14
N VAL A 4 -11.54 0.92 5.28
CA VAL A 4 -11.99 2.26 5.69
C VAL A 4 -11.47 2.58 7.10
N TYR A 5 -11.59 1.61 8.02
CA TYR A 5 -11.07 1.75 9.37
C TYR A 5 -9.54 2.01 9.39
N TRP A 6 -8.77 1.19 8.64
CA TRP A 6 -7.31 1.35 8.58
C TRP A 6 -6.88 2.69 7.97
N LYS A 7 -7.57 3.13 6.91
CA LYS A 7 -7.31 4.46 6.32
C LYS A 7 -7.54 5.57 7.33
N GLY A 8 -8.70 5.63 7.95
CA GLY A 8 -9.01 6.65 8.96
C GLY A 8 -8.09 6.58 10.18
N TRP A 9 -7.72 5.39 10.64
CA TRP A 9 -6.80 5.25 11.76
C TRP A 9 -5.40 5.79 11.45
N LEU A 10 -4.87 5.46 10.27
CA LEU A 10 -3.54 5.89 9.83
C LEU A 10 -3.51 7.37 9.45
N GLU A 11 -4.59 7.88 8.89
CA GLU A 11 -4.76 9.31 8.57
C GLU A 11 -4.64 10.18 9.82
N LEU A 12 -5.22 9.73 10.93
CA LEU A 12 -5.09 10.40 12.23
C LEU A 12 -3.71 10.20 12.88
N ARG A 13 -2.85 9.33 12.36
CA ARG A 13 -1.51 9.01 12.88
C ARG A 13 -0.48 8.90 11.75
N PRO A 14 -0.27 9.98 10.97
CA PRO A 14 0.56 9.94 9.75
C PRO A 14 2.01 9.53 10.02
N ASN A 15 2.52 9.79 11.22
CA ASN A 15 3.87 9.42 11.62
C ASN A 15 4.12 7.89 11.62
N VAL A 16 3.07 7.07 11.69
CA VAL A 16 3.23 5.61 11.56
C VAL A 16 3.75 5.23 10.17
N TRP A 17 3.28 5.91 9.12
CA TRP A 17 3.73 5.68 7.76
C TRP A 17 5.17 6.18 7.55
N SER A 18 5.49 7.41 7.97
CA SER A 18 6.84 7.96 7.83
C SER A 18 7.87 7.15 8.63
N ASP A 19 7.54 6.73 9.85
CA ASP A 19 8.40 5.87 10.66
C ASP A 19 8.64 4.50 10.00
N TYR A 20 7.58 3.92 9.39
CA TYR A 20 7.72 2.68 8.64
C TYR A 20 8.74 2.83 7.50
N LEU A 21 8.67 3.92 6.72
CA LEU A 21 9.62 4.15 5.62
C LEU A 21 11.06 4.35 6.13
N ILE A 22 11.24 5.07 7.24
CA ILE A 22 12.56 5.28 7.86
C ILE A 22 13.14 3.94 8.35
N GLU A 23 12.35 3.15 9.06
CA GLU A 23 12.77 1.83 9.54
C GLU A 23 13.04 0.87 8.39
N LEU A 24 12.20 0.89 7.36
CA LEU A 24 12.40 0.08 6.15
C LEU A 24 13.77 0.36 5.52
N GLY A 25 14.16 1.63 5.38
CA GLY A 25 15.47 1.99 4.85
C GLY A 25 16.61 1.34 5.62
N LYS A 26 16.56 1.37 6.96
CA LYS A 26 17.59 0.77 7.83
C LYS A 26 17.67 -0.75 7.67
N VAL A 27 16.52 -1.46 7.76
CA VAL A 27 16.51 -2.92 7.67
C VAL A 27 16.84 -3.42 6.27
N LYS A 28 16.57 -2.65 5.22
CA LYS A 28 16.99 -2.98 3.84
C LYS A 28 18.51 -3.00 3.72
N ASP A 29 19.21 -2.02 4.25
CA ASP A 29 20.67 -1.98 4.23
C ASP A 29 21.28 -3.14 5.02
N GLU A 30 20.70 -3.48 6.17
CA GLU A 30 21.13 -4.60 7.01
C GLU A 30 20.91 -5.96 6.34
N PHE A 31 19.74 -6.17 5.72
CA PHE A 31 19.31 -7.47 5.19
C PHE A 31 19.60 -7.69 3.71
N LYS A 32 20.13 -6.72 2.96
CA LYS A 32 20.35 -6.82 1.50
C LYS A 32 21.13 -8.06 1.04
N HIS A 33 22.00 -8.61 1.91
CA HIS A 33 22.80 -9.81 1.64
C HIS A 33 22.44 -10.97 2.59
N ASN A 34 21.37 -10.85 3.37
CA ASN A 34 20.93 -11.92 4.26
C ASN A 34 20.32 -13.07 3.44
N GLN A 35 20.88 -14.26 3.55
CA GLN A 35 20.43 -15.40 2.74
C GLN A 35 18.99 -15.80 3.06
N GLY A 36 18.57 -15.78 4.34
CA GLY A 36 17.20 -16.09 4.74
C GLY A 36 16.17 -15.12 4.11
N TYR A 37 16.50 -13.84 4.03
CA TYR A 37 15.68 -12.85 3.33
C TYR A 37 15.63 -13.12 1.81
N LEU A 38 16.76 -13.39 1.19
CA LEU A 38 16.83 -13.70 -0.25
C LEU A 38 16.05 -14.98 -0.58
N ASP A 39 16.14 -16.00 0.26
CA ASP A 39 15.38 -17.24 0.11
C ASP A 39 13.88 -17.00 0.32
N ALA A 40 13.50 -16.15 1.29
CA ALA A 40 12.11 -15.81 1.54
C ALA A 40 11.47 -15.11 0.34
N ILE A 41 12.08 -14.05 -0.17
CA ILE A 41 11.55 -13.35 -1.36
C ILE A 41 11.66 -14.19 -2.64
N GLY A 42 12.57 -15.18 -2.66
CA GLY A 42 12.76 -16.13 -3.74
C GLY A 42 11.75 -17.30 -3.73
N GLY A 43 11.03 -17.50 -2.63
CA GLY A 43 10.20 -18.71 -2.44
C GLY A 43 11.03 -19.99 -2.36
N LYS A 44 12.18 -19.93 -1.68
CA LYS A 44 13.17 -21.01 -1.56
C LYS A 44 13.45 -21.38 -0.09
N THR A 45 12.50 -21.12 0.80
CA THR A 45 12.60 -21.49 2.20
C THR A 45 12.33 -23.01 2.39
N ASN A 46 12.50 -23.48 3.61
CA ASN A 46 12.11 -24.86 3.99
C ASN A 46 10.60 -25.02 4.30
N ILE A 47 9.77 -24.01 3.97
CA ILE A 47 8.32 -23.98 4.25
C ILE A 47 7.57 -23.97 2.91
N ASP A 48 7.09 -25.14 2.49
CA ASP A 48 6.50 -25.34 1.16
C ASP A 48 5.30 -24.42 0.88
N CYS A 49 4.35 -24.32 1.82
CA CYS A 49 3.19 -23.45 1.65
C CYS A 49 3.59 -21.97 1.47
N PHE A 50 4.59 -21.50 2.21
CA PHE A 50 5.10 -20.15 2.09
C PHE A 50 5.71 -19.90 0.69
N ASN A 51 6.53 -20.84 0.22
CA ASN A 51 7.17 -20.77 -1.10
C ASN A 51 6.11 -20.69 -2.23
N GLN A 52 5.06 -21.52 -2.14
CA GLN A 52 3.97 -21.50 -3.12
C GLN A 52 3.22 -20.16 -3.09
N TRP A 53 2.99 -19.58 -1.92
CA TRP A 53 2.35 -18.25 -1.81
C TRP A 53 3.23 -17.11 -2.31
N VAL A 54 4.55 -17.20 -2.22
CA VAL A 54 5.49 -16.26 -2.86
C VAL A 54 5.32 -16.30 -4.38
N ILE A 55 5.26 -17.50 -4.96
CA ILE A 55 5.04 -17.69 -6.39
C ILE A 55 3.67 -17.14 -6.80
N GLU A 56 2.60 -17.54 -6.08
CA GLU A 56 1.23 -17.08 -6.31
C GLU A 56 1.14 -15.55 -6.28
N LEU A 57 1.78 -14.90 -5.28
CA LEU A 57 1.81 -13.45 -5.17
C LEU A 57 2.48 -12.79 -6.38
N LYS A 58 3.60 -13.32 -6.84
CA LYS A 58 4.34 -12.77 -7.99
C LYS A 58 3.61 -13.01 -9.32
N GLU A 59 2.93 -14.15 -9.45
CA GLU A 59 2.22 -14.52 -10.67
C GLU A 59 0.85 -13.84 -10.78
N ASN A 60 0.10 -13.76 -9.67
CA ASN A 60 -1.28 -13.31 -9.67
C ASN A 60 -1.48 -11.90 -9.08
N ASN A 61 -0.44 -11.34 -8.44
CA ASN A 61 -0.50 -10.05 -7.74
C ASN A 61 -1.63 -9.98 -6.69
N TYR A 62 -2.01 -11.14 -6.18
CA TYR A 62 -3.09 -11.31 -5.22
C TYR A 62 -2.80 -12.49 -4.28
N LEU A 63 -3.18 -12.33 -3.02
CA LEU A 63 -3.32 -13.40 -2.04
C LEU A 63 -4.63 -13.25 -1.30
N HIS A 64 -5.28 -14.37 -1.00
CA HIS A 64 -6.47 -14.39 -0.15
C HIS A 64 -6.16 -13.82 1.25
N ASN A 65 -7.12 -13.20 1.89
CA ASN A 65 -6.91 -12.53 3.17
C ASN A 65 -6.30 -13.43 4.26
N HIS A 66 -6.76 -14.67 4.42
CA HIS A 66 -6.15 -15.62 5.37
C HIS A 66 -4.69 -15.90 5.00
N THR A 67 -4.41 -16.11 3.73
CA THR A 67 -3.04 -16.35 3.25
C THR A 67 -2.12 -15.19 3.57
N ARG A 68 -2.59 -13.94 3.44
CA ARG A 68 -1.81 -12.76 3.83
C ARG A 68 -1.42 -12.78 5.31
N MET A 69 -2.34 -13.21 6.18
CA MET A 69 -2.08 -13.31 7.62
C MET A 69 -1.10 -14.44 7.94
N TRP A 70 -1.26 -15.63 7.33
CA TRP A 70 -0.31 -16.75 7.50
C TRP A 70 1.06 -16.38 6.97
N PHE A 71 1.13 -15.80 5.79
CA PHE A 71 2.38 -15.32 5.18
C PHE A 71 3.13 -14.38 6.11
N ALA A 72 2.45 -13.35 6.62
CA ALA A 72 3.06 -12.38 7.52
C ALA A 72 3.53 -13.01 8.85
N SER A 73 2.74 -13.94 9.41
CA SER A 73 3.11 -14.66 10.62
C SER A 73 4.35 -15.54 10.41
N ILE A 74 4.40 -16.28 9.30
CA ILE A 74 5.55 -17.12 8.95
C ILE A 74 6.79 -16.26 8.74
N TRP A 75 6.65 -15.17 7.97
CA TRP A 75 7.74 -14.23 7.73
C TRP A 75 8.35 -13.69 9.03
N ILE A 76 7.51 -13.22 9.94
CA ILE A 76 7.95 -12.56 11.18
C ILE A 76 8.46 -13.56 12.21
N PHE A 77 7.72 -14.63 12.46
CA PHE A 77 7.92 -15.46 13.63
C PHE A 77 8.60 -16.81 13.36
N THR A 78 8.50 -17.33 12.15
CA THR A 78 9.16 -18.59 11.78
C THR A 78 10.46 -18.36 11.01
N LEU A 79 10.45 -17.39 10.07
CA LEU A 79 11.66 -16.99 9.34
C LEU A 79 12.46 -15.90 10.06
N GLU A 80 11.91 -15.34 11.13
CA GLU A 80 12.52 -14.29 11.96
C GLU A 80 13.01 -13.06 11.17
N LEU A 81 12.24 -12.68 10.14
CA LEU A 81 12.56 -11.55 9.29
C LEU A 81 11.82 -10.27 9.72
N PRO A 82 12.43 -9.09 9.56
CA PRO A 82 11.77 -7.81 9.87
C PRO A 82 10.45 -7.66 9.12
N TRP A 83 9.38 -7.31 9.85
CA TRP A 83 8.04 -7.14 9.26
C TRP A 83 8.01 -6.04 8.20
N GLN A 84 8.87 -5.04 8.30
CA GLN A 84 8.98 -3.94 7.33
C GLN A 84 9.34 -4.43 5.94
N LEU A 85 10.25 -5.41 5.84
CA LEU A 85 10.65 -6.01 4.56
C LEU A 85 9.50 -6.82 3.94
N GLY A 86 8.73 -7.54 4.77
CA GLY A 86 7.57 -8.28 4.30
C GLY A 86 6.44 -7.34 3.83
N ALA A 87 6.22 -6.24 4.56
CA ALA A 87 5.28 -5.20 4.16
C ALA A 87 5.70 -4.53 2.83
N GLU A 88 7.00 -4.27 2.63
CA GLU A 88 7.54 -3.81 1.35
C GLU A 88 7.26 -4.82 0.23
N PHE A 89 7.55 -6.11 0.48
CA PHE A 89 7.33 -7.17 -0.51
C PHE A 89 5.86 -7.24 -0.97
N PHE A 90 4.92 -7.06 -0.05
CA PHE A 90 3.50 -6.96 -0.41
C PHE A 90 3.19 -5.70 -1.21
N MET A 91 3.74 -4.55 -0.84
CA MET A 91 3.58 -3.30 -1.59
C MET A 91 4.16 -3.37 -3.00
N GLN A 92 5.18 -4.21 -3.22
CA GLN A 92 5.80 -4.42 -4.53
C GLN A 92 4.92 -5.23 -5.49
N HIS A 93 4.10 -6.13 -4.95
CA HIS A 93 3.41 -7.13 -5.77
C HIS A 93 1.88 -7.06 -5.73
N LEU A 94 1.23 -6.70 -4.61
CA LEU A 94 -0.23 -6.72 -4.51
C LEU A 94 -0.89 -5.64 -5.38
N TYR A 95 -1.89 -6.01 -6.17
CA TYR A 95 -2.67 -5.07 -6.98
C TYR A 95 -3.31 -3.95 -6.16
N ASP A 96 -3.79 -4.25 -4.96
CA ASP A 96 -4.44 -3.26 -4.11
C ASP A 96 -3.46 -2.25 -3.50
N ARG A 97 -2.20 -2.61 -3.28
CA ARG A 97 -1.12 -1.72 -2.81
C ARG A 97 -1.61 -0.59 -1.87
N ASP A 98 -2.52 -0.93 -0.98
CA ASP A 98 -3.11 0.03 -0.05
C ASP A 98 -2.16 0.28 1.13
N ALA A 99 -1.56 1.46 1.18
CA ALA A 99 -0.55 1.82 2.18
C ALA A 99 -1.05 1.63 3.62
N ALA A 100 -2.32 1.96 3.89
CA ALA A 100 -2.89 1.84 5.22
C ALA A 100 -3.13 0.38 5.61
N SER A 101 -3.88 -0.36 4.80
CA SER A 101 -4.20 -1.77 5.09
C SER A 101 -2.95 -2.63 5.16
N ASN A 102 -1.98 -2.39 4.29
CA ASN A 102 -0.75 -3.15 4.27
C ASN A 102 0.10 -2.86 5.52
N THR A 103 0.42 -1.60 5.79
CA THR A 103 1.25 -1.24 6.95
C THR A 103 0.61 -1.68 8.26
N LEU A 104 -0.68 -1.39 8.45
CA LEU A 104 -1.35 -1.73 9.71
C LEU A 104 -1.65 -3.22 9.83
N GLY A 105 -1.88 -3.92 8.72
CA GLY A 105 -2.05 -5.37 8.71
C GLY A 105 -0.78 -6.10 9.16
N TRP A 106 0.39 -5.72 8.64
CA TRP A 106 1.67 -6.27 9.07
C TRP A 106 2.00 -5.92 10.52
N ARG A 107 1.76 -4.67 10.93
CA ARG A 107 1.90 -4.24 12.32
C ARG A 107 0.98 -5.01 13.28
N TRP A 108 -0.23 -5.33 12.83
CA TRP A 108 -1.19 -6.12 13.63
C TRP A 108 -0.69 -7.55 13.82
N VAL A 109 -0.24 -8.23 12.75
CA VAL A 109 0.34 -9.56 12.87
C VAL A 109 1.55 -9.56 13.79
N ALA A 110 2.43 -8.57 13.67
CA ALA A 110 3.64 -8.43 14.50
C ALA A 110 3.35 -8.18 16.00
N GLY A 111 2.17 -7.67 16.35
CA GLY A 111 1.82 -7.32 17.73
C GLY A 111 2.14 -5.87 18.15
N VAL A 112 2.60 -5.04 17.19
CA VAL A 112 2.95 -3.62 17.45
C VAL A 112 1.82 -2.64 17.16
N GLN A 113 0.71 -3.10 16.55
CA GLN A 113 -0.49 -2.28 16.33
C GLN A 113 -1.39 -2.23 17.58
N THR A 114 -1.56 -3.34 18.23
CA THR A 114 -2.20 -3.46 19.55
C THR A 114 -1.22 -4.20 20.43
N GLN A 115 -0.59 -3.51 21.34
CA GLN A 115 0.48 -4.07 22.17
C GLN A 115 0.08 -5.42 22.78
N GLY A 116 0.94 -6.41 22.62
CA GLY A 116 0.75 -7.75 23.16
C GLY A 116 -0.27 -8.64 22.43
N LYS A 117 -0.97 -8.13 21.41
CA LYS A 117 -1.87 -8.92 20.58
C LYS A 117 -1.26 -9.12 19.19
N HIS A 118 -0.80 -10.31 18.91
CA HIS A 118 -0.25 -10.71 17.62
C HIS A 118 -1.00 -11.91 17.06
N TYR A 119 -0.73 -12.25 15.81
CA TYR A 119 -1.33 -13.40 15.15
C TYR A 119 -0.26 -14.44 14.82
N LEU A 120 -0.48 -15.70 15.24
CA LEU A 120 0.37 -16.82 14.89
C LEU A 120 -0.36 -17.76 13.93
N ALA A 121 0.27 -18.04 12.81
CA ALA A 121 -0.17 -19.10 11.91
C ALA A 121 0.07 -20.45 12.59
N SER A 122 -0.88 -21.39 12.42
CA SER A 122 -0.74 -22.76 12.89
C SER A 122 -0.94 -23.75 11.74
N GLU A 123 -0.23 -24.87 11.80
CA GLU A 123 -0.37 -25.94 10.83
C GLU A 123 -1.83 -26.40 10.71
N TRP A 124 -2.50 -26.60 11.86
CA TRP A 124 -3.91 -26.99 11.88
C TRP A 124 -4.81 -26.01 11.11
N ASN A 125 -4.61 -24.71 11.30
CA ASN A 125 -5.43 -23.70 10.65
C ASN A 125 -5.19 -23.64 9.13
N ILE A 126 -3.93 -23.71 8.72
CA ILE A 126 -3.55 -23.76 7.31
C ILE A 126 -4.15 -25.02 6.66
N ASN A 127 -3.99 -26.18 7.25
CA ASN A 127 -4.52 -27.44 6.73
C ASN A 127 -6.04 -27.40 6.59
N LYS A 128 -6.73 -26.93 7.61
CA LYS A 128 -8.21 -26.83 7.60
C LYS A 128 -8.74 -26.01 6.44
N PHE A 129 -8.12 -24.87 6.13
CA PHE A 129 -8.60 -23.95 5.09
C PHE A 129 -7.93 -24.10 3.73
N THR A 130 -7.02 -25.09 3.60
CA THR A 130 -6.39 -25.47 2.32
C THR A 130 -6.74 -26.90 1.90
N ASN A 131 -7.78 -27.50 2.50
CA ASN A 131 -8.19 -28.89 2.24
C ASN A 131 -7.04 -29.88 2.43
N ASN A 132 -6.24 -29.71 3.48
CA ASN A 132 -5.06 -30.52 3.79
C ASN A 132 -4.00 -30.55 2.68
N ARG A 133 -3.92 -29.50 1.88
CA ARG A 133 -2.92 -29.39 0.80
C ARG A 133 -1.49 -29.35 1.32
N PHE A 134 -1.28 -28.79 2.52
CA PHE A 134 0.03 -28.62 3.13
C PHE A 134 0.11 -29.37 4.45
N GLN A 135 1.01 -30.34 4.55
CA GLN A 135 1.18 -31.16 5.75
C GLN A 135 2.62 -31.07 6.27
N ASN A 136 2.79 -31.37 7.54
CA ASN A 136 4.10 -31.36 8.21
C ASN A 136 4.80 -30.00 8.16
N ILE A 137 4.03 -28.92 8.29
CA ILE A 137 4.55 -27.56 8.29
C ILE A 137 5.12 -27.24 9.67
N LYS A 138 6.41 -26.98 9.76
CA LYS A 138 7.06 -26.60 11.03
C LYS A 138 7.01 -25.10 11.20
N LEU A 139 6.12 -24.61 12.07
CA LEU A 139 5.93 -23.21 12.38
C LEU A 139 6.27 -22.90 13.84
N ASN A 140 6.67 -21.65 14.11
CA ASN A 140 6.82 -21.16 15.47
C ASN A 140 5.46 -20.70 16.00
N GLU A 141 4.70 -21.62 16.58
CA GLU A 141 3.35 -21.37 17.10
C GLU A 141 3.36 -20.80 18.54
N ASN A 142 4.55 -20.57 19.13
CA ASN A 142 4.72 -20.07 20.50
C ASN A 142 5.52 -18.76 20.56
N ALA A 143 5.70 -18.07 19.44
CA ALA A 143 6.44 -16.82 19.38
C ALA A 143 5.76 -15.74 20.22
N LYS A 144 6.59 -14.84 20.80
CA LYS A 144 6.08 -13.68 21.49
C LYS A 144 5.87 -12.52 20.53
N PRO A 145 4.93 -11.58 20.83
CA PRO A 145 4.76 -10.38 20.03
C PRO A 145 6.03 -9.53 20.01
N ILE A 146 6.24 -8.82 18.92
CA ILE A 146 7.27 -7.79 18.85
C ILE A 146 6.85 -6.65 19.79
N LEU A 147 7.77 -6.19 20.62
CA LEU A 147 7.54 -5.03 21.50
C LEU A 147 7.94 -3.75 20.78
N SER A 148 7.20 -2.69 21.06
CA SER A 148 7.51 -1.34 20.56
C SER A 148 7.11 -0.32 21.61
N ASP A 149 8.03 0.56 21.95
CA ASP A 149 7.77 1.67 22.89
C ASP A 149 7.20 2.91 22.17
N LYS A 150 7.01 2.84 20.85
CA LYS A 150 6.52 3.97 20.06
C LYS A 150 5.04 4.25 20.33
N ILE A 151 4.77 5.48 20.72
CA ILE A 151 3.41 6.00 20.91
C ILE A 151 3.17 7.06 19.81
N TYR A 152 2.06 6.92 19.11
CA TYR A 152 1.67 7.85 18.06
C TYR A 152 0.49 8.70 18.51
N SER A 153 0.71 10.01 18.59
CA SER A 153 -0.35 10.98 18.89
C SER A 153 -1.34 11.09 17.73
N VAL A 154 -2.59 11.37 18.08
CA VAL A 154 -3.62 11.71 17.11
C VAL A 154 -3.40 13.15 16.62
N THR A 155 -3.36 13.32 15.31
CA THR A 155 -3.28 14.63 14.66
C THR A 155 -4.62 14.91 14.00
N SER A 156 -5.28 15.99 14.42
CA SER A 156 -6.49 16.45 13.72
C SER A 156 -6.11 17.01 12.36
N ARG A 157 -7.01 16.83 11.41
CA ARG A 157 -6.86 17.35 10.07
C ARG A 157 -7.81 18.53 9.87
N ASN A 158 -7.27 19.62 9.34
CA ASN A 158 -8.06 20.76 8.89
C ASN A 158 -8.18 20.64 7.37
N PHE A 159 -9.41 20.73 6.86
CA PHE A 159 -9.69 20.87 5.44
C PHE A 159 -9.90 22.35 5.15
N ASP A 160 -9.31 22.82 4.06
CA ASP A 160 -9.60 24.17 3.56
C ASP A 160 -11.03 24.19 2.98
N ASN A 161 -11.79 25.24 3.29
CA ASN A 161 -13.08 25.48 2.65
C ASN A 161 -12.82 25.95 1.22
N LEU A 162 -12.91 25.03 0.26
CA LEU A 162 -12.69 25.33 -1.15
C LEU A 162 -14.01 25.76 -1.80
N ASN A 163 -14.28 27.04 -1.78
CA ASN A 163 -15.53 27.60 -2.30
C ASN A 163 -15.59 27.73 -3.83
N ILE A 164 -14.48 27.55 -4.56
CA ILE A 164 -14.44 27.74 -6.02
C ILE A 164 -13.47 26.70 -6.62
N LEU A 165 -14.03 25.60 -7.12
CA LEU A 165 -13.29 24.56 -7.86
C LEU A 165 -13.54 24.62 -9.38
N GLU A 166 -14.54 25.39 -9.82
CA GLU A 166 -14.83 25.57 -11.24
C GLU A 166 -13.64 26.22 -11.95
N ASP A 167 -13.40 25.79 -13.19
CA ASP A 167 -12.30 26.24 -14.05
C ASP A 167 -10.89 25.99 -13.51
N LYS A 168 -10.73 25.12 -12.49
CA LYS A 168 -9.42 24.69 -11.98
C LYS A 168 -9.02 23.34 -12.57
N ALA A 169 -7.73 23.01 -12.49
CA ALA A 169 -7.24 21.67 -12.79
C ALA A 169 -7.34 20.76 -11.58
N LEU A 170 -7.82 19.53 -11.78
CA LEU A 170 -7.92 18.52 -10.73
C LEU A 170 -6.93 17.39 -10.98
N LEU A 171 -6.08 17.09 -10.00
CA LEU A 171 -5.23 15.90 -9.99
C LEU A 171 -5.98 14.70 -9.39
N ILE A 172 -5.93 13.59 -10.08
CA ILE A 172 -6.44 12.30 -9.60
C ILE A 172 -5.31 11.28 -9.69
N PHE A 173 -5.01 10.64 -8.56
CA PHE A 173 -4.00 9.59 -8.48
C PHE A 173 -4.58 8.22 -8.78
N GLU A 174 -3.72 7.28 -9.13
CA GLU A 174 -4.04 5.89 -9.52
C GLU A 174 -4.83 5.06 -8.47
N ASN A 175 -4.97 5.54 -7.26
CA ASN A 175 -5.72 4.90 -6.18
C ASN A 175 -7.14 5.46 -6.00
N ASN A 176 -7.55 6.42 -6.83
CA ASN A 176 -8.86 7.09 -6.71
C ASN A 176 -9.53 7.32 -8.08
N LEU A 177 -9.60 6.29 -8.91
CA LEU A 177 -10.07 6.32 -10.30
C LEU A 177 -11.58 6.08 -10.45
N SER A 178 -12.38 6.82 -9.70
CA SER A 178 -13.84 6.70 -9.74
C SER A 178 -14.50 8.08 -9.73
N PHE A 179 -13.96 8.99 -10.53
CA PHE A 179 -14.43 10.38 -10.58
C PHE A 179 -15.93 10.50 -10.88
N GLU A 180 -16.46 9.65 -11.76
CA GLU A 180 -17.84 9.68 -12.24
C GLU A 180 -18.89 9.40 -11.16
N ILE A 181 -18.45 8.81 -10.04
CA ILE A 181 -19.31 8.54 -8.87
C ILE A 181 -18.86 9.31 -7.63
N SER A 182 -17.88 10.20 -7.78
CA SER A 182 -17.43 11.06 -6.68
C SER A 182 -18.41 12.22 -6.44
N ASP A 183 -18.28 12.85 -5.28
CA ASP A 183 -19.06 14.05 -4.93
C ASP A 183 -18.68 15.26 -5.80
N PHE A 184 -17.58 15.17 -6.54
CA PHE A 184 -17.05 16.22 -7.42
C PHE A 184 -17.46 16.06 -8.89
N LYS A 185 -18.21 15.02 -9.24
CA LYS A 185 -18.58 14.68 -10.64
C LYS A 185 -19.31 15.78 -11.40
N ASP A 186 -20.06 16.62 -10.67
CA ASP A 186 -20.89 17.68 -11.25
C ASP A 186 -20.15 19.05 -11.32
N ILE A 187 -18.93 19.11 -10.81
CA ILE A 187 -18.08 20.31 -10.89
C ILE A 187 -17.42 20.38 -12.26
N LYS A 188 -17.50 21.52 -12.91
CA LYS A 188 -16.86 21.78 -14.20
C LYS A 188 -15.40 22.17 -14.01
N PHE A 189 -14.53 21.19 -13.95
CA PHE A 189 -13.09 21.43 -13.96
C PHE A 189 -12.61 21.84 -15.36
N LYS A 190 -11.61 22.72 -15.42
CA LYS A 190 -10.94 23.09 -16.67
C LYS A 190 -10.32 21.86 -17.34
N LYS A 191 -9.67 21.01 -16.54
CA LYS A 191 -9.17 19.71 -16.97
C LYS A 191 -8.97 18.77 -15.76
N ILE A 192 -8.98 17.46 -16.03
CA ILE A 192 -8.59 16.45 -15.09
C ILE A 192 -7.23 15.89 -15.50
N ILE A 193 -6.29 15.88 -14.57
CA ILE A 193 -4.96 15.33 -14.75
C ILE A 193 -4.88 14.01 -13.98
N LEU A 194 -4.76 12.90 -14.71
CA LEU A 194 -4.54 11.57 -14.17
C LEU A 194 -3.05 11.40 -13.95
N VAL A 195 -2.64 11.22 -12.69
CA VAL A 195 -1.22 11.20 -12.33
C VAL A 195 -0.66 9.79 -12.41
N SER A 196 0.30 9.59 -13.31
CA SER A 196 1.10 8.36 -13.36
C SER A 196 2.40 8.52 -12.57
N SER A 197 2.90 7.43 -12.00
CA SER A 197 4.19 7.40 -11.30
C SER A 197 4.98 6.18 -11.74
N ASN A 198 6.24 6.38 -12.11
CA ASN A 198 7.19 5.30 -12.37
C ASN A 198 7.95 4.91 -11.09
N ASN A 199 8.82 3.89 -11.17
CA ASN A 199 9.59 3.40 -10.03
C ASN A 199 10.67 4.38 -9.52
N GLU A 200 11.04 5.39 -10.29
CA GLU A 200 12.00 6.41 -9.88
C GLU A 200 11.39 7.40 -8.90
N ASN A 201 10.08 7.59 -8.98
CA ASN A 201 9.32 8.52 -8.16
C ASN A 201 8.65 7.87 -6.95
N ARG A 202 8.90 6.57 -6.69
CA ARG A 202 8.28 5.82 -5.60
C ARG A 202 9.26 5.51 -4.47
N PRO A 203 8.88 5.69 -3.20
CA PRO A 203 9.70 5.26 -2.07
C PRO A 203 9.82 3.73 -2.01
N ILE A 204 8.78 3.02 -2.46
CA ILE A 204 8.73 1.56 -2.60
C ILE A 204 8.51 1.23 -4.07
N LYS A 205 9.53 0.67 -4.72
CA LYS A 205 9.42 0.20 -6.11
C LYS A 205 8.38 -0.90 -6.24
N ILE A 206 7.72 -0.99 -7.39
CA ILE A 206 6.70 -1.99 -7.69
C ILE A 206 7.14 -2.87 -8.85
N SER A 207 6.57 -4.08 -8.95
CA SER A 207 6.81 -4.97 -10.08
C SER A 207 6.33 -4.35 -11.39
N GLU A 208 6.96 -4.72 -12.50
CA GLU A 208 6.54 -4.25 -13.84
C GLU A 208 5.08 -4.58 -14.14
N LYS A 209 4.64 -5.77 -13.73
CA LYS A 209 3.26 -6.20 -13.89
C LYS A 209 2.28 -5.28 -13.16
N LEU A 210 2.62 -4.87 -11.93
CA LEU A 210 1.80 -3.93 -11.17
C LEU A 210 1.86 -2.52 -11.77
N LEU A 211 3.01 -2.10 -12.29
CA LEU A 211 3.16 -0.81 -12.96
C LEU A 211 2.27 -0.75 -14.22
N ASN A 212 2.31 -1.78 -15.06
CA ASN A 212 1.46 -1.88 -16.25
C ASN A 212 -0.03 -1.86 -15.89
N PHE A 213 -0.43 -2.62 -14.88
CA PHE A 213 -1.81 -2.62 -14.40
C PHE A 213 -2.28 -1.21 -13.98
N LYS A 214 -1.43 -0.45 -13.28
CA LYS A 214 -1.78 0.93 -12.88
C LYS A 214 -1.90 1.86 -14.09
N ILE A 215 -1.05 1.71 -15.09
CA ILE A 215 -1.15 2.47 -16.34
C ILE A 215 -2.46 2.14 -17.06
N GLU A 216 -2.81 0.86 -17.16
CA GLU A 216 -4.08 0.42 -17.77
C GLU A 216 -5.30 1.01 -17.06
N LEU A 217 -5.28 1.07 -15.72
CA LEU A 217 -6.35 1.71 -14.95
C LEU A 217 -6.47 3.22 -15.23
N LEU A 218 -5.35 3.93 -15.40
CA LEU A 218 -5.36 5.35 -15.77
C LEU A 218 -5.91 5.55 -17.18
N GLU A 219 -5.55 4.70 -18.15
CA GLU A 219 -6.08 4.77 -19.50
C GLU A 219 -7.59 4.45 -19.54
N ASP A 220 -8.06 3.46 -18.76
CA ASP A 220 -9.49 3.19 -18.60
C ASP A 220 -10.24 4.41 -18.04
N GLN A 221 -9.73 5.03 -16.99
CA GLN A 221 -10.33 6.25 -16.43
C GLN A 221 -10.36 7.39 -17.47
N LYS A 222 -9.30 7.55 -18.24
CA LYS A 222 -9.23 8.57 -19.30
C LYS A 222 -10.28 8.34 -20.40
N ILE A 223 -10.50 7.08 -20.80
CA ILE A 223 -11.55 6.73 -21.76
C ILE A 223 -12.93 7.11 -21.22
N ARG A 224 -13.25 6.72 -19.99
CA ARG A 224 -14.54 7.03 -19.35
C ARG A 224 -14.79 8.52 -19.18
N LEU A 225 -13.76 9.31 -18.89
CA LEU A 225 -13.86 10.77 -18.82
C LEU A 225 -14.12 11.39 -20.20
N LYS A 226 -13.43 10.91 -21.24
CA LYS A 226 -13.63 11.37 -22.62
C LYS A 226 -15.03 11.07 -23.16
N GLU A 227 -15.62 9.92 -22.83
CA GLU A 227 -16.99 9.58 -23.16
C GLU A 227 -18.00 10.57 -22.58
N LYS A 228 -17.65 11.23 -21.47
CA LYS A 228 -18.42 12.31 -20.84
C LYS A 228 -18.03 13.70 -21.33
N ALA A 229 -17.23 13.82 -22.37
CA ALA A 229 -16.69 15.06 -22.91
C ALA A 229 -15.88 15.89 -21.88
N ILE A 230 -15.28 15.22 -20.88
CA ILE A 230 -14.42 15.86 -19.89
C ILE A 230 -12.99 15.91 -20.43
N ASN A 231 -12.41 17.12 -20.43
CA ASN A 231 -11.02 17.33 -20.83
C ASN A 231 -10.09 16.63 -19.82
N CYS A 232 -9.29 15.67 -20.28
CA CYS A 232 -8.38 14.92 -19.41
C CYS A 232 -7.11 14.46 -20.11
N GLU A 233 -6.04 14.37 -19.35
CA GLU A 233 -4.73 13.87 -19.80
C GLU A 233 -4.06 13.02 -18.73
N ILE A 234 -3.13 12.15 -19.11
CA ILE A 234 -2.27 11.42 -18.19
C ILE A 234 -0.91 12.12 -18.21
N ILE A 235 -0.42 12.50 -17.03
CA ILE A 235 0.87 13.17 -16.85
C ILE A 235 1.71 12.39 -15.82
N ASN A 236 3.00 12.25 -16.09
CA ASN A 236 3.91 11.69 -15.10
C ASN A 236 4.11 12.67 -13.93
N ILE A 237 4.15 12.14 -12.72
CA ILE A 237 4.30 12.93 -11.48
C ILE A 237 5.52 13.87 -11.51
N SER A 238 6.60 13.47 -12.20
CA SER A 238 7.81 14.30 -12.37
C SER A 238 7.60 15.54 -13.23
N GLU A 239 6.57 15.54 -14.08
CA GLU A 239 6.26 16.63 -15.01
C GLU A 239 5.31 17.65 -14.39
N LEU A 240 4.65 17.33 -13.27
CA LEU A 240 3.66 18.21 -12.63
C LEU A 240 4.24 19.57 -12.22
N LYS A 241 5.53 19.63 -11.91
CA LYS A 241 6.23 20.89 -11.59
C LYS A 241 6.28 21.90 -12.75
N ASN A 242 6.01 21.45 -13.98
CA ASN A 242 6.02 22.30 -15.18
C ASN A 242 4.64 22.88 -15.52
N ILE A 243 3.64 22.59 -14.71
CA ILE A 243 2.27 23.08 -14.91
C ILE A 243 2.13 24.45 -14.24
N ASP A 244 1.95 25.46 -15.05
CA ASP A 244 1.78 26.87 -14.59
C ASP A 244 0.30 27.22 -14.47
N GLU A 245 -0.42 26.46 -13.63
CA GLU A 245 -1.82 26.73 -13.30
C GLU A 245 -2.15 26.29 -11.87
N GLU A 246 -3.22 26.83 -11.31
CA GLU A 246 -3.69 26.42 -9.99
C GLU A 246 -4.30 25.03 -10.03
N ILE A 247 -3.69 24.11 -9.29
CA ILE A 247 -4.01 22.70 -9.27
C ILE A 247 -4.53 22.30 -7.90
N TYR A 248 -5.62 21.54 -7.90
CA TYR A 248 -6.16 20.88 -6.71
C TYR A 248 -6.00 19.38 -6.84
N ALA A 249 -5.60 18.71 -5.78
CA ALA A 249 -5.49 17.26 -5.76
C ALA A 249 -6.70 16.63 -5.06
N LEU A 250 -7.29 15.61 -5.66
CA LEU A 250 -8.23 14.78 -4.95
C LEU A 250 -7.49 14.04 -3.81
N TYR A 251 -7.98 14.23 -2.60
CA TYR A 251 -7.26 13.78 -1.41
C TYR A 251 -7.00 12.27 -1.36
N PRO A 252 -5.74 11.83 -1.35
CA PRO A 252 -5.39 10.41 -1.45
C PRO A 252 -5.37 9.67 -0.09
N SER A 253 -5.76 10.32 0.99
CA SER A 253 -5.84 9.79 2.35
C SER A 253 -4.47 9.61 3.03
N ILE A 254 -3.63 8.71 2.57
CA ILE A 254 -2.32 8.39 3.18
C ILE A 254 -1.38 7.75 2.15
N GLY A 255 -0.11 7.75 2.44
CA GLY A 255 0.92 7.09 1.65
C GLY A 255 1.63 8.03 0.69
N GLU A 256 2.34 7.48 -0.28
CA GLU A 256 3.25 8.22 -1.18
C GLU A 256 2.60 9.38 -1.92
N ASN A 257 1.32 9.25 -2.30
CA ASN A 257 0.61 10.32 -3.01
C ASN A 257 0.34 11.52 -2.09
N LEU A 258 0.00 11.27 -0.82
CA LEU A 258 -0.13 12.33 0.18
C LEU A 258 1.22 12.98 0.49
N ASP A 259 2.28 12.19 0.60
CA ASP A 259 3.63 12.71 0.80
C ASP A 259 4.04 13.64 -0.35
N PHE A 260 3.70 13.27 -1.59
CA PHE A 260 3.94 14.11 -2.76
C PHE A 260 3.17 15.43 -2.69
N ILE A 261 1.86 15.40 -2.36
CA ILE A 261 1.03 16.60 -2.22
C ILE A 261 1.63 17.54 -1.17
N ASN A 262 1.96 17.01 0.00
CA ASN A 262 2.51 17.79 1.10
C ASN A 262 3.88 18.40 0.76
N SER A 263 4.77 17.62 0.13
CA SER A 263 6.11 18.08 -0.27
C SER A 263 6.07 19.18 -1.31
N ASN A 264 5.07 19.16 -2.19
CA ASN A 264 4.89 20.18 -3.25
C ASN A 264 3.88 21.27 -2.86
N LYS A 265 3.37 21.24 -1.63
CA LYS A 265 2.38 22.22 -1.10
C LYS A 265 1.15 22.39 -2.00
N LEU A 266 0.72 21.31 -2.63
CA LEU A 266 -0.48 21.30 -3.46
C LEU A 266 -1.72 21.39 -2.56
N ARG A 267 -2.73 22.12 -3.04
CA ARG A 267 -4.04 22.13 -2.38
C ARG A 267 -4.76 20.80 -2.61
N ASN A 268 -5.47 20.33 -1.61
CA ASN A 268 -6.26 19.10 -1.72
C ASN A 268 -7.69 19.30 -1.27
N ILE A 269 -8.60 18.53 -1.86
CA ILE A 269 -10.05 18.56 -1.67
C ILE A 269 -10.59 17.19 -1.33
#